data_3ac5c603f0ab2244a686aaa31cdecc2d
#
_entry.id   3ac5c603f0ab2244a686aaa31cdecc2d
#
_cell.length_a   1.000
_cell.length_b   1.000
_cell.length_c   1.000
_cell.angle_alpha   90.00
_cell.angle_beta   90.00
_cell.angle_gamma   90.00
#
_symmetry.space_group_name_H-M   'P 1'
#
loop_
_entity.id
_entity.type
_entity.pdbx_description
1 polymer ?
#
loop_
_entity_poly.entity_id
_entity_poly.type
_entity_poly.pdbx_seq_one_letter_code
_entity_poly.pdbx_strand_id
1 'polypeptide(L)'
;MKIKAGFIVREVAGTFLAIATGELSKTYHGSLTLNSSAKFLFDNMQEDTTKEELVKKLVEYYDDLDEATALSAVEDFVNKLEEANLLD
;
A
#
# COMPACT_ATOMS: atom_id res chain seq x y z
N MET A 1 3.31 -7.66 8.88
CA MET A 1 3.22 -6.19 8.73
C MET A 1 1.84 -5.80 8.25
N LYS A 2 1.42 -4.63 8.64
CA LYS A 2 0.07 -4.14 8.40
C LYS A 2 0.11 -2.61 8.38
N ILE A 3 -0.69 -1.99 7.52
CA ILE A 3 -0.80 -0.53 7.48
C ILE A 3 -1.59 -0.06 8.71
N LYS A 4 -1.15 1.05 9.30
CA LYS A 4 -1.87 1.65 10.43
C LYS A 4 -3.30 2.01 10.02
N ALA A 5 -4.25 1.78 10.90
CA ALA A 5 -5.64 2.15 10.68
C ALA A 5 -5.80 3.67 10.65
N GLY A 6 -6.83 4.16 9.99
CA GLY A 6 -7.15 5.57 9.97
C GLY A 6 -7.07 6.25 8.62
N PHE A 7 -6.89 5.49 7.55
CA PHE A 7 -6.94 6.04 6.19
C PHE A 7 -8.34 5.95 5.59
N ILE A 8 -8.70 6.98 4.85
CA ILE A 8 -9.84 6.97 3.94
C ILE A 8 -9.26 7.07 2.52
N VAL A 9 -9.72 6.20 1.62
CA VAL A 9 -9.24 6.18 0.23
C VAL A 9 -10.30 6.79 -0.68
N ARG A 10 -9.86 7.70 -1.56
CA ARG A 10 -10.73 8.30 -2.57
C ARG A 10 -10.08 8.17 -3.94
N GLU A 11 -10.90 7.94 -4.94
CA GLU A 11 -10.44 7.92 -6.33
C GLU A 11 -10.71 9.28 -6.96
N VAL A 12 -9.66 9.87 -7.56
CA VAL A 12 -9.76 11.16 -8.24
C VAL A 12 -9.04 11.03 -9.58
N ALA A 13 -9.78 11.12 -10.68
CA ALA A 13 -9.23 11.09 -12.04
C ALA A 13 -8.30 9.88 -12.29
N GLY A 14 -8.71 8.71 -11.87
CA GLY A 14 -7.96 7.47 -12.09
C GLY A 14 -6.80 7.24 -11.11
N THR A 15 -6.63 8.13 -10.16
CA THR A 15 -5.62 8.01 -9.12
C THR A 15 -6.31 7.83 -7.77
N PHE A 16 -5.70 7.05 -6.89
CA PHE A 16 -6.24 6.83 -5.56
C PHE A 16 -5.47 7.66 -4.54
N LEU A 17 -6.18 8.31 -3.64
CA LEU A 17 -5.60 9.07 -2.54
C LEU A 17 -5.99 8.44 -1.22
N ALA A 18 -5.01 8.06 -0.41
CA ALA A 18 -5.24 7.59 0.95
C ALA A 18 -4.97 8.76 1.89
N ILE A 19 -6.00 9.20 2.59
CA ILE A 19 -5.95 10.40 3.44
C ILE A 19 -6.06 9.97 4.90
N ALA A 20 -5.11 10.43 5.71
CA ALA A 20 -5.11 10.12 7.13
C ALA A 20 -6.24 10.87 7.85
N THR A 21 -6.91 10.17 8.77
CA THR A 21 -8.01 10.75 9.57
C THR A 21 -7.79 10.40 11.04
N GLY A 22 -8.51 11.10 11.92
CA GLY A 22 -8.48 10.83 13.36
C GLY A 22 -7.09 10.91 13.96
N GLU A 23 -6.75 9.93 14.77
CA GLU A 23 -5.45 9.90 15.45
C GLU A 23 -4.27 9.86 14.47
N LEU A 24 -4.43 9.16 13.35
CA LEU A 24 -3.36 9.05 12.35
C LEU A 24 -3.03 10.42 11.75
N SER A 25 -4.01 11.31 11.61
CA SER A 25 -3.77 12.64 11.05
C SER A 25 -2.88 13.52 11.95
N LYS A 26 -2.71 13.16 13.20
CA LYS A 26 -1.84 13.89 14.12
C LYS A 26 -0.36 13.61 13.87
N THR A 27 -0.05 12.45 13.35
CA THR A 27 1.33 12.04 13.08
C THR A 27 1.68 11.99 11.59
N TYR A 28 0.67 11.86 10.72
CA TYR A 28 0.88 11.87 9.28
C TYR A 28 0.01 12.96 8.67
N HIS A 29 0.64 14.00 8.15
CA HIS A 29 -0.03 15.21 7.67
C HIS A 29 -0.24 15.27 6.17
N GLY A 30 0.02 14.23 5.47
CA GLY A 30 -0.12 14.23 4.03
C GLY A 30 -1.15 13.23 3.55
N SER A 31 -1.05 12.91 2.28
CA SER A 31 -1.81 11.83 1.68
C SER A 31 -0.86 10.95 0.87
N LEU A 32 -1.24 9.69 0.73
CA LEU A 32 -0.51 8.77 -0.13
C LEU A 32 -1.21 8.74 -1.49
N THR A 33 -0.46 8.98 -2.55
CA THR A 33 -0.97 8.81 -3.91
C THR A 33 -0.68 7.39 -4.34
N LEU A 34 -1.71 6.65 -4.76
CA LEU A 34 -1.61 5.24 -5.09
C LEU A 34 -2.00 5.03 -6.56
N ASN A 35 -1.13 4.38 -7.32
CA ASN A 35 -1.53 3.84 -8.62
C ASN A 35 -2.29 2.52 -8.40
N SER A 36 -2.72 1.85 -9.48
CA SER A 36 -3.52 0.62 -9.36
C SER A 36 -2.82 -0.46 -8.56
N SER A 37 -1.53 -0.70 -8.81
CA SER A 37 -0.80 -1.76 -8.11
C SER A 37 -0.57 -1.39 -6.64
N ALA A 38 -0.27 -0.13 -6.35
CA ALA A 38 -0.12 0.33 -4.97
C ALA A 38 -1.44 0.23 -4.21
N LYS A 39 -2.56 0.56 -4.87
CA LYS A 39 -3.90 0.41 -4.27
C LYS A 39 -4.17 -1.05 -3.93
N PHE A 40 -3.82 -1.96 -4.85
CA PHE A 40 -3.97 -3.40 -4.60
C PHE A 40 -3.16 -3.83 -3.37
N LEU A 41 -1.90 -3.39 -3.28
CA LEU A 41 -1.07 -3.71 -2.12
C LEU A 41 -1.63 -3.08 -0.84
N PHE A 42 -2.06 -1.83 -0.92
CA PHE A 42 -2.66 -1.13 0.22
C PHE A 42 -3.87 -1.91 0.76
N ASP A 43 -4.75 -2.36 -0.13
CA ASP A 43 -5.94 -3.13 0.28
C ASP A 43 -5.55 -4.45 0.95
N ASN A 44 -4.51 -5.10 0.46
CA ASN A 44 -4.05 -6.38 1.01
C ASN A 44 -3.20 -6.24 2.26
N MET A 45 -2.88 -5.01 2.66
CA MET A 45 -2.13 -4.72 3.89
C MET A 45 -3.03 -4.18 5.01
N GLN A 46 -4.35 -4.24 4.83
CA GLN A 46 -5.29 -3.88 5.89
C GLN A 46 -5.31 -4.93 7.00
N GLU A 47 -4.85 -6.13 6.70
CA GLU A 47 -4.65 -7.20 7.66
C GLU A 47 -3.16 -7.55 7.67
N ASP A 48 -2.70 -8.20 8.73
CA ASP A 48 -1.29 -8.58 8.84
C ASP A 48 -0.88 -9.53 7.71
N THR A 49 0.25 -9.23 7.08
CA THR A 49 0.73 -9.99 5.93
C THR A 49 2.25 -9.95 5.86
N THR A 50 2.81 -10.63 4.87
CA THR A 50 4.24 -10.65 4.62
C THR A 50 4.53 -10.19 3.19
N LYS A 51 5.79 -9.83 2.94
CA LYS A 51 6.22 -9.46 1.57
C LYS A 51 6.00 -10.61 0.60
N GLU A 52 6.30 -11.83 1.03
CA GLU A 52 6.13 -13.03 0.20
C GLU A 52 4.67 -13.23 -0.22
N GLU A 53 3.75 -13.03 0.71
CA GLU A 53 2.33 -13.14 0.41
C GLU A 53 1.87 -12.05 -0.55
N LEU A 54 2.37 -10.83 -0.36
CA LEU A 54 2.03 -9.71 -1.24
C LEU A 54 2.54 -9.94 -2.66
N VAL A 55 3.76 -10.45 -2.80
CA VAL A 55 4.32 -10.79 -4.12
C VAL A 55 3.47 -11.85 -4.80
N LYS A 56 3.11 -12.90 -4.07
CA LYS A 56 2.28 -13.98 -4.60
C LYS A 56 0.93 -13.46 -5.09
N LYS A 57 0.27 -12.66 -4.30
CA LYS A 57 -1.03 -12.09 -4.65
C LYS A 57 -0.93 -11.16 -5.85
N LEU A 58 0.12 -10.37 -5.92
CA LEU A 58 0.33 -9.44 -7.02
C LEU A 58 0.54 -10.19 -8.35
N VAL A 59 1.36 -11.24 -8.34
CA VAL A 59 1.60 -12.08 -9.51
C VAL A 59 0.32 -12.80 -9.95
N GLU A 60 -0.49 -13.26 -9.03
CA GLU A 60 -1.77 -13.89 -9.34
C GLU A 60 -2.77 -12.90 -9.93
N TYR A 61 -2.74 -11.65 -9.48
CA TYR A 61 -3.68 -10.63 -9.92
C TYR A 61 -3.36 -10.07 -11.31
N TYR A 62 -2.08 -9.90 -11.62
CA TYR A 62 -1.60 -9.36 -12.90
C TYR A 62 -0.95 -10.47 -13.71
N ASP A 63 -1.57 -10.83 -14.83
CA ASP A 63 -1.13 -11.97 -15.68
C ASP A 63 0.28 -11.81 -16.24
N ASP A 64 0.67 -10.57 -16.57
CA ASP A 64 1.94 -10.30 -17.25
C ASP A 64 3.08 -9.96 -16.29
N LEU A 65 2.82 -9.98 -15.00
CA LEU A 65 3.80 -9.53 -14.02
C LEU A 65 4.68 -10.69 -13.57
N ASP A 66 5.99 -10.57 -13.76
CA ASP A 66 6.91 -11.59 -13.26
C ASP A 66 7.22 -11.35 -11.77
N GLU A 67 7.78 -12.37 -11.14
CA GLU A 67 8.03 -12.38 -9.71
C GLU A 67 9.05 -11.31 -9.29
N ALA A 68 10.08 -11.10 -10.10
CA ALA A 68 11.12 -10.11 -9.80
C ALA A 68 10.56 -8.69 -9.82
N THR A 69 9.72 -8.38 -10.80
CA THR A 69 9.07 -7.07 -10.89
C THR A 69 8.09 -6.88 -9.74
N ALA A 70 7.33 -7.92 -9.41
CA ALA A 70 6.39 -7.89 -8.29
C ALA A 70 7.13 -7.65 -6.97
N LEU A 71 8.24 -8.33 -6.76
CA LEU A 71 9.04 -8.15 -5.54
C LEU A 71 9.55 -6.72 -5.43
N SER A 72 10.06 -6.16 -6.53
CA SER A 72 10.54 -4.77 -6.54
C SER A 72 9.42 -3.80 -6.18
N ALA A 73 8.24 -3.99 -6.75
CA ALA A 73 7.08 -3.13 -6.46
C ALA A 73 6.67 -3.22 -4.99
N VAL A 74 6.64 -4.43 -4.44
CA VAL A 74 6.31 -4.64 -3.02
C VAL A 74 7.34 -3.98 -2.11
N GLU A 75 8.62 -4.18 -2.40
CA GLU A 75 9.69 -3.59 -1.59
C GLU A 75 9.65 -2.07 -1.62
N ASP A 76 9.46 -1.47 -2.79
CA ASP A 76 9.37 -0.01 -2.92
C ASP A 76 8.21 0.54 -2.12
N PHE A 77 7.05 -0.10 -2.20
CA PHE A 77 5.88 0.36 -1.49
C PHE A 77 6.04 0.20 0.03
N VAL A 78 6.53 -0.94 0.47
CA VAL A 78 6.76 -1.20 1.90
C VAL A 78 7.79 -0.21 2.46
N ASN A 79 8.86 0.05 1.72
CA ASN A 79 9.87 1.02 2.14
C ASN A 79 9.30 2.42 2.31
N LYS A 80 8.43 2.85 1.39
CA LYS A 80 7.73 4.12 1.52
C LYS A 80 6.90 4.20 2.79
N LEU A 81 6.19 3.13 3.09
CA LEU A 81 5.36 3.07 4.30
C LEU A 81 6.22 3.10 5.56
N GLU A 82 7.33 2.38 5.56
CA GLU A 82 8.25 2.38 6.71
C GLU A 82 8.86 3.76 6.95
N GLU A 83 9.30 4.43 5.88
CA GLU A 83 9.88 5.77 5.98
C GLU A 83 8.88 6.78 6.54
N ALA A 84 7.62 6.63 6.21
CA ALA A 84 6.55 7.49 6.70
C ALA A 84 5.99 7.03 8.06
N ASN A 85 6.52 5.94 8.61
CA ASN A 85 6.05 5.35 9.87
C ASN A 85 4.57 4.98 9.83
N LEU A 86 4.15 4.35 8.74
CA LEU A 86 2.76 3.98 8.51
C LEU A 86 2.47 2.49 8.69
N LEU A 87 3.45 1.70 9.11
CA LEU A 87 3.26 0.29 9.42
C LEU A 87 3.16 0.06 10.91
N ASP A 88 2.26 -0.84 11.28
CA ASP A 88 2.13 -1.30 12.66
C ASP A 88 3.25 -2.27 13.03
#